data_ebda4c786af0daa32448e2c257e8e64e
#
_entry.id   ebda4c786af0daa32448e2c257e8e64e
#
_cell.length_a   1.000
_cell.length_b   1.000
_cell.length_c   1.000
_cell.angle_alpha   90.00
_cell.angle_beta   90.00
_cell.angle_gamma   90.00
#
_symmetry.space_group_name_H-M   'P 1'
#
loop_
_entity.id
_entity.type
_entity.pdbx_description
1 polymer ?
#
loop_
_entity_poly.entity_id
_entity_poly.type
_entity_poly.pdbx_seq_one_letter_code
_entity_poly.pdbx_strand_id
1 'polypeptide(L)'
;VSNRDDPVDDDFVIYPKGEENATEPKHEIQPTDIVLFDNNACSMVICGFYSDSFMGYTAKAYCQNKTDDRIDVILDKGSINGFECTPEGAALLEPHSNAYVDIRWQEYAETYAENGNDPTSITKIVMPVFVRKDTGSNTVYIDATYSIDPQARTATPIVNPQ
;
A
#
# COMPACT_ATOMS: atom_id res chain seq x y z
N VAL A 1 -33.56 -0.40 -28.74
CA VAL A 1 -32.11 -0.27 -28.53
C VAL A 1 -31.95 0.39 -27.16
N SER A 2 -31.70 -0.38 -26.13
CA SER A 2 -31.49 0.16 -24.78
C SER A 2 -30.03 0.53 -24.65
N ASN A 3 -29.71 1.80 -24.57
CA ASN A 3 -28.47 2.28 -23.98
C ASN A 3 -28.57 1.98 -22.48
N ARG A 4 -27.92 0.93 -22.04
CA ARG A 4 -27.53 0.84 -20.65
C ARG A 4 -26.34 1.76 -20.51
N ASP A 5 -26.52 2.86 -19.81
CA ASP A 5 -25.44 3.61 -19.25
C ASP A 5 -24.75 2.67 -18.28
N ASP A 6 -23.53 2.22 -18.62
CA ASP A 6 -22.68 1.54 -17.67
C ASP A 6 -22.46 2.51 -16.50
N PRO A 7 -22.61 2.06 -15.25
CA PRO A 7 -22.24 2.93 -14.12
C PRO A 7 -20.79 3.33 -14.29
N VAL A 8 -20.56 4.63 -14.36
CA VAL A 8 -19.22 5.19 -14.37
C VAL A 8 -18.60 4.83 -13.04
N ASP A 9 -17.65 3.89 -13.06
CA ASP A 9 -16.88 3.46 -11.90
C ASP A 9 -15.68 4.41 -11.77
N ASP A 10 -16.00 5.71 -11.67
CA ASP A 10 -15.01 6.75 -11.42
C ASP A 10 -15.15 7.22 -9.97
N ASP A 11 -14.07 7.15 -9.22
CA ASP A 11 -13.97 7.78 -7.91
C ASP A 11 -14.12 9.30 -8.05
N PHE A 12 -15.29 9.83 -7.68
CA PHE A 12 -15.53 11.26 -7.69
C PHE A 12 -14.96 11.90 -6.43
N VAL A 13 -13.96 12.73 -6.59
CA VAL A 13 -13.49 13.60 -5.50
C VAL A 13 -14.36 14.85 -5.47
N ILE A 14 -15.14 15.02 -4.42
CA ILE A 14 -16.01 16.18 -4.22
C ILE A 14 -15.26 17.18 -3.35
N TYR A 15 -15.03 18.38 -3.87
CA TYR A 15 -14.48 19.51 -3.12
C TYR A 15 -15.60 20.49 -2.75
N PRO A 16 -16.26 20.35 -1.58
CA PRO A 16 -17.42 21.16 -1.20
C PRO A 16 -17.12 22.67 -1.10
N LYS A 17 -15.85 23.04 -1.00
CA LYS A 17 -15.38 24.44 -0.89
C LYS A 17 -14.57 24.90 -2.09
N GLY A 18 -14.58 24.16 -3.20
CA GLY A 18 -13.75 24.42 -4.38
C GLY A 18 -12.41 23.65 -4.34
N GLU A 19 -11.90 23.30 -5.51
CA GLU A 19 -10.63 22.56 -5.66
C GLU A 19 -9.44 23.34 -5.11
N GLU A 20 -9.47 24.66 -5.23
CA GLU A 20 -8.45 25.58 -4.69
C GLU A 20 -8.33 25.55 -3.16
N ASN A 21 -9.33 25.00 -2.47
CA ASN A 21 -9.34 24.82 -1.02
C ASN A 21 -9.16 23.34 -0.60
N ALA A 22 -8.89 22.47 -1.56
CA ALA A 22 -8.58 21.07 -1.28
C ALA A 22 -7.21 21.01 -0.60
N THR A 23 -7.20 20.48 0.61
CA THR A 23 -5.97 20.09 1.28
C THR A 23 -5.80 18.60 1.10
N GLU A 24 -4.69 18.21 0.46
CA GLU A 24 -4.33 16.79 0.43
C GLU A 24 -4.19 16.23 1.86
N PRO A 25 -4.66 15.01 2.10
CA PRO A 25 -4.53 14.39 3.42
C PRO A 25 -3.04 14.26 3.78
N LYS A 26 -2.58 15.01 4.76
CA LYS A 26 -1.23 14.85 5.30
C LYS A 26 -1.29 13.92 6.48
N HIS A 27 -0.43 12.91 6.45
CA HIS A 27 -0.24 12.01 7.58
C HIS A 27 0.90 12.51 8.45
N GLU A 28 0.61 12.74 9.73
CA GLU A 28 1.65 12.98 10.72
C GLU A 28 2.11 11.63 11.28
N ILE A 29 3.40 11.33 11.11
CA ILE A 29 3.99 10.06 11.55
C ILE A 29 3.80 9.90 13.05
N GLN A 30 3.16 8.80 13.44
CA GLN A 30 2.91 8.44 14.82
C GLN A 30 3.97 7.43 15.32
N PRO A 31 4.20 7.33 16.62
CA PRO A 31 5.14 6.34 17.17
C PRO A 31 4.77 4.88 16.88
N THR A 32 3.51 4.64 16.50
CA THR A 32 2.98 3.32 16.13
C THR A 32 3.11 3.01 14.64
N ASP A 33 3.53 3.95 13.83
CA ASP A 33 3.67 3.77 12.39
C ASP A 33 4.96 3.01 12.06
N ILE A 34 4.91 2.29 10.95
CA ILE A 34 6.06 1.55 10.43
C ILE A 34 6.53 2.24 9.15
N VAL A 35 7.65 2.92 9.19
CA VAL A 35 8.26 3.52 8.00
C VAL A 35 8.96 2.42 7.22
N LEU A 36 8.48 2.12 6.01
CA LEU A 36 9.15 1.19 5.11
C LEU A 36 10.33 1.86 4.43
N PHE A 37 10.09 3.01 3.86
CA PHE A 37 11.12 3.87 3.27
C PHE A 37 10.68 5.32 3.31
N ASP A 38 11.67 6.19 3.38
CA ASP A 38 11.53 7.63 3.27
C ASP A 38 12.82 8.20 2.67
N ASN A 39 12.77 8.55 1.38
CA ASN A 39 13.91 9.11 0.66
C ASN A 39 13.53 10.44 -0.03
N ASN A 40 14.42 10.99 -0.84
CA ASN A 40 14.18 12.26 -1.52
C ASN A 40 13.10 12.17 -2.62
N ALA A 41 12.79 10.96 -3.11
CA ALA A 41 11.84 10.76 -4.18
C ALA A 41 10.45 10.38 -3.69
N CYS A 42 10.36 9.50 -2.69
CA CYS A 42 9.08 9.00 -2.19
C CYS A 42 9.18 8.46 -0.77
N SER A 43 8.02 8.27 -0.15
CA SER A 43 7.92 7.58 1.14
C SER A 43 6.72 6.65 1.18
N MET A 44 6.82 5.62 2.02
CA MET A 44 5.72 4.71 2.34
C MET A 44 5.75 4.36 3.82
N VAL A 45 4.63 4.60 4.49
CA VAL A 45 4.46 4.39 5.93
C VAL A 45 3.22 3.52 6.15
N ILE A 46 3.34 2.44 6.90
CA ILE A 46 2.18 1.67 7.33
C ILE A 46 1.64 2.26 8.63
N CYS A 47 0.42 2.78 8.57
CA CYS A 47 -0.25 3.45 9.68
C CYS A 47 -0.95 2.46 10.62
N GLY A 48 -1.28 1.26 10.16
CA GLY A 48 -1.93 0.25 10.97
C GLY A 48 -2.33 -0.99 10.19
N PHE A 49 -2.78 -1.98 10.94
CA PHE A 49 -3.33 -3.23 10.40
C PHE A 49 -4.72 -3.44 10.96
N TYR A 50 -5.61 -3.98 10.15
CA TYR A 50 -6.94 -4.38 10.56
C TYR A 50 -7.39 -5.62 9.77
N SER A 51 -8.42 -6.28 10.27
CA SER A 51 -9.02 -7.42 9.60
C SER A 51 -10.53 -7.30 9.69
N ASP A 52 -11.19 -7.51 8.58
CA ASP A 52 -12.63 -7.63 8.52
C ASP A 52 -13.05 -8.85 7.70
N SER A 53 -14.33 -9.22 7.78
CA SER A 53 -14.85 -10.41 7.11
C SER A 53 -14.99 -10.29 5.60
N PHE A 54 -14.90 -9.09 5.07
CA PHE A 54 -15.08 -8.82 3.64
C PHE A 54 -13.74 -8.55 2.91
N MET A 55 -12.89 -7.73 3.54
CA MET A 55 -11.63 -7.28 2.93
C MET A 55 -10.42 -8.11 3.36
N GLY A 56 -10.60 -9.01 4.32
CA GLY A 56 -9.53 -9.81 4.86
C GLY A 56 -8.54 -9.01 5.72
N TYR A 57 -7.31 -9.49 5.78
CA TYR A 57 -6.23 -8.79 6.50
C TYR A 57 -5.69 -7.65 5.65
N THR A 58 -5.66 -6.46 6.22
CA THR A 58 -5.36 -5.22 5.49
C THR A 58 -4.35 -4.38 6.26
N ALA A 59 -3.36 -3.83 5.55
CA ALA A 59 -2.48 -2.77 6.02
C ALA A 59 -2.93 -1.44 5.41
N LYS A 60 -3.17 -0.44 6.24
CA LYS A 60 -3.37 0.93 5.79
C LYS A 60 -2.02 1.62 5.63
N ALA A 61 -1.65 1.95 4.41
CA ALA A 61 -0.42 2.64 4.09
C ALA A 61 -0.68 4.09 3.70
N TYR A 62 0.27 4.97 3.99
CA TYR A 62 0.35 6.32 3.47
C TYR A 62 1.55 6.41 2.55
N CYS A 63 1.30 6.79 1.30
CA CYS A 63 2.32 6.93 0.27
C CYS A 63 2.46 8.40 -0.14
N GLN A 64 3.68 8.85 -0.38
CA GLN A 64 3.97 10.20 -0.84
C GLN A 64 4.91 10.18 -2.03
N ASN A 65 4.55 10.93 -3.07
CA ASN A 65 5.41 11.27 -4.20
C ASN A 65 6.03 12.66 -3.97
N LYS A 66 7.35 12.73 -3.95
CA LYS A 66 8.10 13.99 -3.76
C LYS A 66 8.75 14.49 -5.05
N THR A 67 8.51 13.80 -6.17
CA THR A 67 9.12 14.09 -7.48
C THR A 67 8.22 14.94 -8.36
N ASP A 68 8.79 15.47 -9.43
CA ASP A 68 8.06 16.17 -10.49
C ASP A 68 7.41 15.21 -11.52
N ASP A 69 7.55 13.90 -11.31
CA ASP A 69 7.02 12.87 -12.18
C ASP A 69 5.88 12.10 -11.49
N ARG A 70 4.94 11.59 -12.28
CA ARG A 70 3.98 10.61 -11.78
C ARG A 70 4.69 9.29 -11.49
N ILE A 71 4.44 8.71 -10.32
CA ILE A 71 5.04 7.45 -9.89
C ILE A 71 4.00 6.36 -9.70
N ASP A 72 4.43 5.14 -9.98
CA ASP A 72 3.66 3.91 -9.81
C ASP A 72 4.26 3.09 -8.66
N VAL A 73 3.44 2.81 -7.65
CA VAL A 73 3.80 1.97 -6.50
C VAL A 73 3.21 0.59 -6.73
N ILE A 74 4.08 -0.39 -6.94
CA ILE A 74 3.73 -1.76 -7.27
C ILE A 74 4.12 -2.66 -6.10
N LEU A 75 3.22 -3.55 -5.72
CA LEU A 75 3.45 -4.60 -4.74
C LEU A 75 3.49 -5.94 -5.48
N ASP A 76 4.48 -6.75 -5.18
CA ASP A 76 4.64 -8.06 -5.81
C ASP A 76 4.38 -9.18 -4.81
N LYS A 77 4.40 -10.42 -5.31
CA LYS A 77 4.17 -11.62 -4.53
C LYS A 77 5.15 -11.71 -3.37
N GLY A 78 4.59 -11.85 -2.18
CA GLY A 78 5.34 -11.99 -0.93
C GLY A 78 4.84 -13.16 -0.09
N SER A 79 4.80 -12.97 1.23
CA SER A 79 4.24 -13.99 2.12
C SER A 79 3.76 -13.39 3.45
N ILE A 80 2.81 -14.10 4.09
CA ILE A 80 2.41 -13.88 5.47
C ILE A 80 2.65 -15.15 6.28
N ASN A 81 3.43 -15.07 7.34
CA ASN A 81 3.83 -16.22 8.16
C ASN A 81 4.36 -17.42 7.33
N GLY A 82 5.00 -17.13 6.19
CA GLY A 82 5.52 -18.14 5.27
C GLY A 82 4.52 -18.65 4.22
N PHE A 83 3.26 -18.25 4.28
CA PHE A 83 2.27 -18.53 3.24
C PHE A 83 2.45 -17.52 2.09
N GLU A 84 2.78 -18.00 0.90
CA GLU A 84 2.94 -17.17 -0.29
C GLU A 84 1.59 -16.61 -0.73
N CYS A 85 1.51 -15.29 -0.87
CA CYS A 85 0.34 -14.59 -1.37
C CYS A 85 0.73 -13.26 -2.01
N THR A 86 -0.11 -12.78 -2.91
CA THR A 86 0.09 -11.48 -3.54
C THR A 86 -0.80 -10.46 -2.85
N PRO A 87 -0.24 -9.35 -2.34
CA PRO A 87 -1.07 -8.28 -1.80
C PRO A 87 -1.83 -7.59 -2.93
N GLU A 88 -3.06 -7.25 -2.68
CA GLU A 88 -3.85 -6.35 -3.51
C GLU A 88 -3.68 -4.93 -3.00
N GLY A 89 -3.32 -4.03 -3.86
CA GLY A 89 -3.11 -2.62 -3.55
C GLY A 89 -2.02 -2.06 -4.45
N ALA A 90 -2.31 -0.93 -5.03
CA ALA A 90 -1.37 -0.18 -5.86
C ALA A 90 -1.66 1.30 -5.66
N ALA A 91 -0.71 2.14 -5.93
CA ALA A 91 -0.91 3.57 -5.95
C ALA A 91 -0.26 4.18 -7.18
N LEU A 92 -1.04 4.97 -7.90
CA LEU A 92 -0.55 5.86 -8.93
C LEU A 92 -0.61 7.27 -8.35
N LEU A 93 0.54 7.88 -8.12
CA LEU A 93 0.63 9.16 -7.44
C LEU A 93 1.10 10.24 -8.42
N GLU A 94 0.30 11.30 -8.54
CA GLU A 94 0.68 12.50 -9.30
C GLU A 94 1.89 13.20 -8.66
N PRO A 95 2.60 14.08 -9.42
CA PRO A 95 3.70 14.86 -8.86
C PRO A 95 3.33 15.57 -7.56
N HIS A 96 4.19 15.45 -6.56
CA HIS A 96 4.05 16.11 -5.24
C HIS A 96 2.75 15.77 -4.48
N SER A 97 2.09 14.67 -4.85
CA SER A 97 0.85 14.22 -4.20
C SER A 97 1.09 13.13 -3.16
N ASN A 98 0.05 12.82 -2.42
CA ASN A 98 0.04 11.76 -1.43
C ASN A 98 -1.32 11.06 -1.37
N ALA A 99 -1.35 9.82 -0.92
CA ALA A 99 -2.58 9.05 -0.76
C ALA A 99 -2.48 8.03 0.37
N TYR A 100 -3.63 7.71 0.96
CA TYR A 100 -3.79 6.49 1.74
C TYR A 100 -4.14 5.34 0.81
N VAL A 101 -3.51 4.19 1.01
CA VAL A 101 -3.69 2.98 0.22
C VAL A 101 -3.98 1.82 1.16
N ASP A 102 -5.00 1.06 0.87
CA ASP A 102 -5.28 -0.20 1.55
C ASP A 102 -4.59 -1.34 0.82
N ILE A 103 -3.66 -1.99 1.51
CA ILE A 103 -2.93 -3.17 1.03
C ILE A 103 -3.62 -4.39 1.64
N ARG A 104 -4.21 -5.24 0.81
CA ARG A 104 -5.08 -6.33 1.24
C ARG A 104 -4.47 -7.68 0.90
N TRP A 105 -4.65 -8.64 1.81
CA TRP A 105 -4.27 -10.04 1.58
C TRP A 105 -5.52 -10.93 1.70
N GLN A 106 -6.43 -10.80 0.74
CA GLN A 106 -7.71 -11.51 0.74
C GLN A 106 -7.50 -13.03 0.68
N GLU A 107 -6.65 -13.50 -0.25
CA GLU A 107 -6.34 -14.92 -0.41
C GLU A 107 -5.83 -15.56 0.91
N TYR A 108 -4.97 -14.84 1.61
CA TYR A 108 -4.47 -15.30 2.91
C TYR A 108 -5.60 -15.37 3.95
N ALA A 109 -6.45 -14.36 4.01
CA ALA A 109 -7.53 -14.29 4.99
C ALA A 109 -8.53 -15.43 4.81
N GLU A 110 -8.90 -15.77 3.57
CA GLU A 110 -9.79 -16.87 3.25
C GLU A 110 -9.20 -18.20 3.73
N THR A 111 -7.97 -18.51 3.34
CA THR A 111 -7.30 -19.75 3.72
C THR A 111 -7.03 -19.83 5.23
N TYR A 112 -6.67 -18.71 5.85
CA TYR A 112 -6.32 -18.64 7.27
C TYR A 112 -7.54 -18.78 8.16
N ALA A 113 -8.64 -18.16 7.79
CA ALA A 113 -9.92 -18.26 8.50
C ALA A 113 -10.51 -19.69 8.44
N GLU A 114 -10.40 -20.36 7.28
CA GLU A 114 -10.83 -21.75 7.12
C GLU A 114 -10.08 -22.70 8.07
N ASN A 115 -8.84 -22.38 8.44
CA ASN A 115 -8.04 -23.15 9.38
C ASN A 115 -8.23 -22.70 10.85
N GLY A 116 -9.16 -21.78 11.13
CA GLY A 116 -9.47 -21.32 12.48
C GLY A 116 -8.39 -20.45 13.13
N ASN A 117 -7.51 -19.84 12.35
CA ASN A 117 -6.44 -19.00 12.86
C ASN A 117 -6.90 -17.56 13.10
N ASP A 118 -6.30 -16.92 14.09
CA ASP A 118 -6.57 -15.52 14.43
C ASP A 118 -5.63 -14.58 13.68
N PRO A 119 -6.13 -13.55 12.96
CA PRO A 119 -5.30 -12.54 12.32
C PRO A 119 -4.31 -11.83 13.25
N THR A 120 -4.59 -11.80 14.56
CA THR A 120 -3.66 -11.26 15.57
C THR A 120 -2.39 -12.09 15.72
N SER A 121 -2.37 -13.33 15.21
CA SER A 121 -1.22 -14.22 15.23
C SER A 121 -0.20 -13.95 14.09
N ILE A 122 -0.45 -12.95 13.22
CA ILE A 122 0.48 -12.59 12.17
C ILE A 122 1.69 -11.89 12.78
N THR A 123 2.86 -12.50 12.60
CA THR A 123 4.14 -12.00 13.14
C THR A 123 5.14 -11.64 12.05
N LYS A 124 4.89 -12.06 10.80
CA LYS A 124 5.81 -11.79 9.71
C LYS A 124 5.09 -11.62 8.39
N ILE A 125 5.33 -10.47 7.76
CA ILE A 125 4.94 -10.20 6.38
C ILE A 125 6.22 -9.95 5.57
N VAL A 126 6.35 -10.63 4.44
CA VAL A 126 7.40 -10.34 3.45
C VAL A 126 6.73 -9.66 2.28
N MET A 127 7.12 -8.43 2.01
CA MET A 127 6.47 -7.59 0.99
C MET A 127 7.51 -6.96 0.06
N PRO A 128 7.61 -7.44 -1.19
CA PRO A 128 8.36 -6.76 -2.23
C PRO A 128 7.63 -5.49 -2.66
N VAL A 129 8.37 -4.38 -2.75
CA VAL A 129 7.85 -3.07 -3.17
C VAL A 129 8.73 -2.54 -4.29
N PHE A 130 8.08 -2.13 -5.36
CA PHE A 130 8.72 -1.52 -6.50
C PHE A 130 8.07 -0.15 -6.78
N VAL A 131 8.87 0.90 -6.80
CA VAL A 131 8.40 2.26 -7.12
C VAL A 131 9.18 2.78 -8.31
N ARG A 132 8.46 3.18 -9.35
CA ARG A 132 9.05 3.66 -10.59
C ARG A 132 8.32 4.88 -11.12
N LYS A 133 8.95 5.59 -12.03
CA LYS A 133 8.27 6.56 -12.88
C LYS A 133 7.24 5.84 -13.78
N ASP A 134 6.00 6.34 -13.81
CA ASP A 134 4.88 5.67 -14.48
C ASP A 134 5.07 5.55 -15.99
N THR A 135 5.59 6.55 -16.67
CA THR A 135 5.66 6.56 -18.13
C THR A 135 7.03 6.90 -18.69
N GLY A 136 7.41 6.17 -19.76
CA GLY A 136 8.48 6.57 -20.69
C GLY A 136 9.91 6.54 -20.16
N SER A 137 10.15 5.98 -18.98
CA SER A 137 11.47 5.93 -18.34
C SER A 137 11.68 4.64 -17.59
N ASN A 138 12.93 4.18 -17.55
CA ASN A 138 13.35 3.07 -16.69
C ASN A 138 13.77 3.57 -15.28
N THR A 139 13.34 4.76 -14.87
CA THR A 139 13.73 5.30 -13.57
C THR A 139 13.00 4.54 -12.45
N VAL A 140 13.78 3.89 -11.61
CA VAL A 140 13.33 3.15 -10.43
C VAL A 140 13.77 3.93 -9.19
N TYR A 141 12.83 4.16 -8.28
CA TYR A 141 13.07 4.87 -7.02
C TYR A 141 13.24 3.92 -5.84
N ILE A 142 12.50 2.81 -5.88
CA ILE A 142 12.55 1.72 -4.89
C ILE A 142 12.47 0.38 -5.64
N ASP A 143 13.35 -0.54 -5.28
CA ASP A 143 13.31 -1.95 -5.63
C ASP A 143 13.82 -2.72 -4.40
N ALA A 144 12.92 -3.05 -3.49
CA ALA A 144 13.29 -3.62 -2.21
C ALA A 144 12.20 -4.55 -1.67
N THR A 145 12.63 -5.56 -0.93
CA THR A 145 11.73 -6.45 -0.18
C THR A 145 11.86 -6.13 1.31
N TYR A 146 10.74 -5.99 1.98
CA TYR A 146 10.68 -5.69 3.41
C TYR A 146 10.16 -6.90 4.19
N SER A 147 10.79 -7.17 5.32
CA SER A 147 10.25 -8.03 6.38
C SER A 147 9.60 -7.16 7.43
N ILE A 148 8.31 -7.31 7.62
CA ILE A 148 7.49 -6.50 8.52
C ILE A 148 6.99 -7.40 9.64
N ASP A 149 7.16 -6.96 10.89
CA ASP A 149 6.54 -7.54 12.07
C ASP A 149 5.41 -6.62 12.53
N PRO A 150 4.14 -7.00 12.29
CA PRO A 150 3.00 -6.17 12.68
C PRO A 150 2.83 -6.02 14.19
N GLN A 151 3.28 -7.01 14.98
CA GLN A 151 3.16 -7.01 16.43
C GLN A 151 4.24 -6.14 17.08
N ALA A 152 5.48 -6.28 16.63
CA ALA A 152 6.60 -5.45 17.09
C ALA A 152 6.61 -4.04 16.46
N ARG A 153 5.77 -3.81 15.44
CA ARG A 153 5.71 -2.57 14.66
C ARG A 153 7.06 -2.17 14.07
N THR A 154 7.70 -3.10 13.42
CA THR A 154 9.01 -2.91 12.80
C THR A 154 9.03 -3.40 11.36
N ALA A 155 9.87 -2.78 10.54
CA ALA A 155 10.19 -3.27 9.20
C ALA A 155 11.70 -3.22 8.99
N THR A 156 12.22 -4.23 8.30
CA THR A 156 13.62 -4.29 7.89
C THR A 156 13.72 -4.66 6.40
N PRO A 157 14.58 -4.00 5.62
CA PRO A 157 14.83 -4.42 4.26
C PRO A 157 15.53 -5.79 4.26
N ILE A 158 15.08 -6.67 3.38
CA ILE A 158 15.76 -7.94 3.13
C ILE A 158 16.82 -7.68 2.06
N VAL A 159 18.08 -7.81 2.45
CA VAL A 159 19.19 -7.74 1.50
C VAL A 159 19.34 -9.11 0.87
N ASN A 160 19.02 -9.23 -0.41
CA ASN A 160 19.33 -10.44 -1.16
C ASN A 160 20.86 -10.52 -1.29
N PRO A 161 21.51 -11.60 -0.83
CA PRO A 161 22.92 -11.79 -1.12
C PRO A 161 23.10 -11.93 -2.63
N GLN A 162 23.94 -11.07 -3.19
CA GLN A 162 24.37 -11.15 -4.59
C GLN A 162 25.23 -12.40 -4.80
#